data_e5bec074549e432a74a769eef1c0f31c
#
_entry.id   e5bec074549e432a74a769eef1c0f31c
#
_cell.length_a   1.000
_cell.length_b   1.000
_cell.length_c   1.000
_cell.angle_alpha   90.00
_cell.angle_beta   90.00
_cell.angle_gamma   90.00
#
_symmetry.space_group_name_H-M   'P 1'
#
loop_
_entity.id
_entity.type
_entity.pdbx_description
1 polymer ?
#
loop_
_entity_poly.entity_id
_entity_poly.type
_entity_poly.pdbx_seq_one_letter_code
_entity_poly.pdbx_strand_id
1 'polypeptide(L)'
;VSFWGSMGAKYMNEHMAGTIALECKNNVPYRHVHASGAAARDWMPRLAEEQGAALREHPNIELTEYIYDMADRMAAADLIVCRAGAATMGELCMLGRPALLVPSPFVAENHQEKNARALEQAGGCRVLLEKDASPQRLYDEIGELLSDRERLRQMGRDATRLAAHDASEKIYREIMQAVRERQK
;
A
#
# COMPACT_ATOMS: atom_id res chain seq x y z
N VAL A 1 6.59 -3.85 -0.73
CA VAL A 1 6.64 -2.47 -0.20
C VAL A 1 5.39 -2.20 0.59
N SER A 2 5.50 -1.55 1.75
CA SER A 2 4.34 -1.20 2.56
C SER A 2 4.40 0.23 3.09
N PHE A 3 3.24 0.90 3.20
CA PHE A 3 3.13 2.28 3.70
C PHE A 3 1.67 2.65 4.04
N TRP A 4 1.51 3.64 4.93
CA TRP A 4 0.19 4.07 5.40
C TRP A 4 -0.10 5.57 5.12
N GLY A 5 0.47 6.11 4.03
CA GLY A 5 0.45 7.54 3.69
C GLY A 5 1.62 8.31 4.30
N SER A 6 1.77 9.59 3.93
CA SER A 6 2.92 10.43 4.31
C SER A 6 3.07 10.65 5.83
N MET A 7 1.98 10.68 6.56
CA MET A 7 1.98 10.84 8.03
C MET A 7 2.08 9.52 8.77
N GLY A 8 1.89 8.39 8.07
CA GLY A 8 1.71 7.08 8.67
C GLY A 8 0.34 6.90 9.33
N ALA A 9 0.12 5.73 9.91
CA ALA A 9 -1.07 5.42 10.72
C ALA A 9 -0.62 4.62 11.95
N LYS A 10 -0.73 5.22 13.14
CA LYS A 10 -0.19 4.64 14.37
C LYS A 10 -0.63 3.19 14.58
N TYR A 11 -1.93 2.94 14.56
CA TYR A 11 -2.50 1.60 14.75
C TYR A 11 -1.93 0.57 13.75
N MET A 12 -1.83 0.94 12.48
CA MET A 12 -1.28 0.04 11.46
C MET A 12 0.23 -0.14 11.57
N ASN A 13 0.97 0.89 12.02
CA ASN A 13 2.39 0.77 12.29
C ASN A 13 2.66 -0.16 13.48
N GLU A 14 1.80 -0.14 14.52
CA GLU A 14 1.88 -1.09 15.64
C GLU A 14 1.71 -2.54 15.15
N HIS A 15 0.75 -2.80 14.26
CA HIS A 15 0.59 -4.12 13.65
C HIS A 15 1.74 -4.49 12.73
N MET A 16 2.22 -3.54 11.91
CA MET A 16 3.33 -3.81 11.01
C MET A 16 4.64 -4.06 11.77
N ALA A 17 4.85 -3.45 12.93
CA ALA A 17 6.01 -3.76 13.78
C ALA A 17 6.00 -5.25 14.19
N GLY A 18 4.84 -5.78 14.60
CA GLY A 18 4.71 -7.20 14.90
C GLY A 18 4.80 -8.11 13.67
N THR A 19 4.30 -7.65 12.52
CA THR A 19 4.46 -8.36 11.25
C THR A 19 5.94 -8.50 10.89
N ILE A 20 6.70 -7.41 10.99
CA ILE A 20 8.15 -7.40 10.76
C ILE A 20 8.88 -8.34 11.75
N ALA A 21 8.46 -8.39 13.02
CA ALA A 21 9.03 -9.33 13.98
C ALA A 21 8.78 -10.79 13.56
N LEU A 22 7.59 -11.11 13.03
CA LEU A 22 7.28 -12.43 12.48
C LEU A 22 8.11 -12.73 11.22
N GLU A 23 8.31 -11.75 10.34
CA GLU A 23 9.15 -11.87 9.15
C GLU A 23 10.61 -12.20 9.52
N CYS A 24 11.19 -11.49 10.50
CA CYS A 24 12.52 -11.77 11.03
C CYS A 24 12.58 -13.17 11.60
N LYS A 25 11.66 -13.52 12.52
CA LYS A 25 11.63 -14.83 13.19
C LYS A 25 11.57 -15.99 12.19
N ASN A 26 10.87 -15.83 11.08
CA ASN A 26 10.68 -16.88 10.07
C ASN A 26 11.67 -16.78 8.90
N ASN A 27 12.66 -15.87 8.95
CA ASN A 27 13.67 -15.68 7.89
C ASN A 27 13.04 -15.62 6.49
N VAL A 28 12.08 -14.71 6.30
CA VAL A 28 11.35 -14.62 5.02
C VAL A 28 12.29 -14.43 3.82
N PRO A 29 12.02 -15.09 2.66
CA PRO A 29 12.92 -15.08 1.52
C PRO A 29 12.73 -13.85 0.61
N TYR A 30 11.93 -12.86 1.01
CA TYR A 30 11.64 -11.66 0.23
C TYR A 30 12.24 -10.41 0.90
N ARG A 31 12.38 -9.34 0.11
CA ARG A 31 12.73 -8.02 0.62
C ARG A 31 11.47 -7.26 1.00
N HIS A 32 11.44 -6.69 2.19
CA HIS A 32 10.37 -5.82 2.66
C HIS A 32 10.91 -4.42 2.94
N VAL A 33 10.31 -3.40 2.32
CA VAL A 33 10.57 -1.99 2.62
C VAL A 33 9.29 -1.39 3.18
N HIS A 34 9.36 -0.91 4.43
CA HIS A 34 8.22 -0.27 5.09
C HIS A 34 8.51 1.20 5.39
N ALA A 35 7.60 2.10 4.94
CA ALA A 35 7.62 3.51 5.32
C ALA A 35 6.62 3.77 6.46
N SER A 36 7.16 4.12 7.63
CA SER A 36 6.38 4.32 8.86
C SER A 36 5.67 5.67 8.92
N GLY A 37 6.13 6.66 8.14
CA GLY A 37 5.72 8.06 8.26
C GLY A 37 6.45 8.80 9.38
N ALA A 38 6.49 10.13 9.28
CA ALA A 38 7.27 10.98 10.19
C ALA A 38 6.89 10.80 11.67
N ALA A 39 5.60 10.61 11.96
CA ALA A 39 5.11 10.45 13.34
C ALA A 39 5.57 9.12 14.01
N ALA A 40 6.06 8.17 13.25
CA ALA A 40 6.46 6.85 13.76
C ALA A 40 7.96 6.59 13.69
N ARG A 41 8.75 7.49 13.12
CA ARG A 41 10.19 7.36 12.91
C ARG A 41 10.96 6.88 14.14
N ASP A 42 10.66 7.46 15.31
CA ASP A 42 11.47 7.23 16.52
C ASP A 42 10.95 6.03 17.34
N TRP A 43 9.66 5.75 17.31
CA TRP A 43 9.09 4.71 18.18
C TRP A 43 8.90 3.36 17.49
N MET A 44 8.61 3.33 16.19
CA MET A 44 8.30 2.09 15.49
C MET A 44 9.49 1.11 15.41
N PRO A 45 10.74 1.55 15.13
CA PRO A 45 11.87 0.64 15.17
C PRO A 45 12.07 -0.01 16.54
N ARG A 46 11.92 0.77 17.63
CA ARG A 46 12.01 0.25 19.00
C ARG A 46 10.92 -0.76 19.30
N LEU A 47 9.67 -0.44 18.94
CA LEU A 47 8.56 -1.37 19.12
C LEU A 47 8.79 -2.68 18.35
N ALA A 48 9.28 -2.62 17.11
CA ALA A 48 9.60 -3.80 16.33
C ALA A 48 10.68 -4.65 17.02
N GLU A 49 11.75 -4.05 17.53
CA GLU A 49 12.80 -4.73 18.31
C GLU A 49 12.24 -5.34 19.60
N GLU A 50 11.40 -4.61 20.35
CA GLU A 50 10.72 -5.12 21.55
C GLU A 50 9.84 -6.34 21.26
N GLN A 51 9.25 -6.40 20.06
CA GLN A 51 8.46 -7.54 19.59
C GLN A 51 9.30 -8.66 18.97
N GLY A 52 10.63 -8.51 18.96
CA GLY A 52 11.56 -9.55 18.52
C GLY A 52 12.09 -9.40 17.10
N ALA A 53 11.91 -8.23 16.46
CA ALA A 53 12.53 -7.95 15.17
C ALA A 53 14.03 -7.74 15.33
N ALA A 54 14.83 -8.64 14.79
CA ALA A 54 16.30 -8.52 14.74
C ALA A 54 16.74 -7.81 13.45
N LEU A 55 16.35 -6.55 13.25
CA LEU A 55 16.53 -5.82 11.98
C LEU A 55 17.99 -5.79 11.49
N ARG A 56 18.98 -5.77 12.41
CA ARG A 56 20.40 -5.78 12.06
C ARG A 56 20.86 -7.11 11.44
N GLU A 57 20.18 -8.19 11.77
CA GLU A 57 20.45 -9.54 11.26
C GLU A 57 19.66 -9.84 9.97
N HIS A 58 18.67 -8.99 9.64
CA HIS A 58 17.79 -9.15 8.49
C HIS A 58 17.88 -7.97 7.52
N PRO A 59 18.97 -7.84 6.73
CA PRO A 59 19.19 -6.72 5.82
C PRO A 59 18.17 -6.67 4.65
N ASN A 60 17.40 -7.73 4.47
CA ASN A 60 16.27 -7.78 3.53
C ASN A 60 15.03 -7.06 4.05
N ILE A 61 14.99 -6.62 5.31
CA ILE A 61 13.90 -5.86 5.91
C ILE A 61 14.37 -4.44 6.18
N GLU A 62 13.78 -3.47 5.50
CA GLU A 62 14.13 -2.05 5.57
C GLU A 62 12.96 -1.28 6.20
N LEU A 63 13.20 -0.66 7.35
CA LEU A 63 12.26 0.24 8.01
C LEU A 63 12.76 1.67 7.84
N THR A 64 11.97 2.51 7.15
CA THR A 64 12.32 3.91 6.87
C THR A 64 11.21 4.85 7.29
N GLU A 65 11.55 6.12 7.53
CA GLU A 65 10.56 7.15 7.77
C GLU A 65 9.71 7.42 6.52
N TYR A 66 10.38 7.57 5.37
CA TYR A 66 9.75 7.97 4.11
C TYR A 66 10.47 7.35 2.91
N ILE A 67 9.72 7.00 1.89
CA ILE A 67 10.26 6.51 0.61
C ILE A 67 10.24 7.68 -0.39
N TYR A 68 11.41 8.27 -0.66
CA TYR A 68 11.54 9.43 -1.56
C TYR A 68 11.43 9.05 -3.04
N ASP A 69 11.83 7.84 -3.39
CA ASP A 69 11.76 7.22 -4.72
C ASP A 69 10.51 6.31 -4.87
N MET A 70 9.37 6.75 -4.33
CA MET A 70 8.14 5.94 -4.22
C MET A 70 7.71 5.35 -5.57
N ALA A 71 7.76 6.12 -6.66
CA ALA A 71 7.36 5.64 -7.98
C ALA A 71 8.21 4.45 -8.43
N ASP A 72 9.53 4.52 -8.25
CA ASP A 72 10.47 3.45 -8.62
C ASP A 72 10.28 2.23 -7.71
N ARG A 73 10.12 2.44 -6.39
CA ARG A 73 9.88 1.37 -5.43
C ARG A 73 8.55 0.65 -5.68
N MET A 74 7.49 1.39 -5.98
CA MET A 74 6.21 0.80 -6.35
C MET A 74 6.31 0.05 -7.68
N ALA A 75 6.98 0.62 -8.68
CA ALA A 75 7.19 -0.02 -9.99
C ALA A 75 8.02 -1.31 -9.89
N ALA A 76 8.92 -1.43 -8.94
CA ALA A 76 9.75 -2.62 -8.71
C ALA A 76 9.10 -3.65 -7.76
N ALA A 77 8.04 -3.28 -7.04
CA ALA A 77 7.45 -4.16 -6.04
C ALA A 77 6.64 -5.30 -6.64
N ASP A 78 6.77 -6.51 -6.12
CA ASP A 78 5.90 -7.64 -6.45
C ASP A 78 4.54 -7.55 -5.73
N LEU A 79 4.49 -6.90 -4.55
CA LEU A 79 3.28 -6.66 -3.77
C LEU A 79 3.38 -5.31 -3.06
N ILE A 80 2.27 -4.57 -3.05
CA ILE A 80 2.15 -3.32 -2.30
C ILE A 80 1.11 -3.49 -1.20
N VAL A 81 1.45 -3.11 0.03
CA VAL A 81 0.54 -3.13 1.19
C VAL A 81 0.31 -1.69 1.63
N CYS A 82 -0.91 -1.18 1.48
CA CYS A 82 -1.16 0.25 1.74
C CYS A 82 -2.63 0.57 2.05
N ARG A 83 -2.90 1.86 2.30
CA ARG A 83 -4.25 2.41 2.36
C ARG A 83 -4.86 2.57 0.96
N ALA A 84 -6.19 2.69 0.88
CA ALA A 84 -6.94 2.84 -0.36
C ALA A 84 -7.33 4.32 -0.66
N GLY A 85 -6.38 5.25 -0.46
CA GLY A 85 -6.54 6.64 -0.86
C GLY A 85 -6.60 6.78 -2.39
N ALA A 86 -7.36 7.76 -2.91
CA ALA A 86 -7.61 7.90 -4.35
C ALA A 86 -6.32 8.05 -5.18
N ALA A 87 -5.33 8.83 -4.72
CA ALA A 87 -4.04 8.97 -5.41
C ALA A 87 -3.31 7.63 -5.52
N THR A 88 -3.14 6.92 -4.39
CA THR A 88 -2.48 5.61 -4.36
C THR A 88 -3.20 4.58 -5.23
N MET A 89 -4.56 4.60 -5.24
CA MET A 89 -5.35 3.73 -6.12
C MET A 89 -5.04 4.01 -7.60
N GLY A 90 -4.96 5.29 -7.99
CA GLY A 90 -4.57 5.68 -9.34
C GLY A 90 -3.17 5.20 -9.71
N GLU A 91 -2.20 5.35 -8.82
CA GLU A 91 -0.81 4.88 -9.00
C GLU A 91 -0.74 3.35 -9.14
N LEU A 92 -1.43 2.60 -8.29
CA LEU A 92 -1.50 1.13 -8.37
C LEU A 92 -2.06 0.67 -9.73
N CYS A 93 -3.17 1.27 -10.17
CA CYS A 93 -3.79 0.96 -11.45
C CYS A 93 -2.86 1.29 -12.63
N MET A 94 -2.22 2.48 -12.61
CA MET A 94 -1.29 2.91 -13.67
C MET A 94 -0.05 2.03 -13.76
N LEU A 95 0.50 1.60 -12.62
CA LEU A 95 1.68 0.74 -12.56
C LEU A 95 1.35 -0.75 -12.75
N GLY A 96 0.07 -1.13 -12.70
CA GLY A 96 -0.36 -2.51 -12.78
C GLY A 96 0.22 -3.36 -11.65
N ARG A 97 0.22 -2.83 -10.41
CA ARG A 97 0.80 -3.53 -9.26
C ARG A 97 -0.26 -4.16 -8.38
N PRO A 98 -0.08 -5.43 -8.03
CA PRO A 98 -0.99 -6.10 -7.10
C PRO A 98 -0.88 -5.47 -5.72
N ALA A 99 -2.00 -5.41 -5.01
CA ALA A 99 -2.02 -4.81 -3.69
C ALA A 99 -2.82 -5.61 -2.65
N LEU A 100 -2.33 -5.55 -1.41
CA LEU A 100 -3.11 -5.82 -0.22
C LEU A 100 -3.54 -4.46 0.36
N LEU A 101 -4.81 -4.14 0.25
CA LEU A 101 -5.36 -2.86 0.70
C LEU A 101 -5.97 -2.97 2.09
N VAL A 102 -5.55 -2.08 2.97
CA VAL A 102 -6.12 -1.93 4.31
C VAL A 102 -6.78 -0.55 4.40
N PRO A 103 -8.06 -0.42 3.99
CA PRO A 103 -8.74 0.87 3.98
C PRO A 103 -8.86 1.45 5.37
N SER A 104 -8.69 2.78 5.49
CA SER A 104 -8.91 3.49 6.76
C SER A 104 -10.41 3.57 7.05
N PRO A 105 -10.87 3.22 8.26
CA PRO A 105 -12.26 3.41 8.66
C PRO A 105 -12.57 4.86 9.08
N PHE A 106 -11.53 5.70 9.28
CA PHE A 106 -11.67 7.07 9.80
C PHE A 106 -11.69 8.11 8.68
N VAL A 107 -12.44 7.84 7.61
CA VAL A 107 -12.56 8.74 6.46
C VAL A 107 -14.02 9.01 6.14
N ALA A 108 -14.32 10.21 5.59
CA ALA A 108 -15.68 10.60 5.25
C ALA A 108 -16.32 9.53 4.33
N GLU A 109 -17.59 9.20 4.64
CA GLU A 109 -18.42 8.28 3.84
C GLU A 109 -17.78 6.91 3.54
N ASN A 110 -16.79 6.50 4.33
CA ASN A 110 -16.06 5.24 4.14
C ASN A 110 -15.50 5.09 2.70
N HIS A 111 -15.05 6.21 2.10
CA HIS A 111 -14.64 6.22 0.68
C HIS A 111 -13.45 5.29 0.41
N GLN A 112 -12.52 5.07 1.37
CA GLN A 112 -11.40 4.16 1.16
C GLN A 112 -11.84 2.72 1.01
N GLU A 113 -12.82 2.25 1.79
CA GLU A 113 -13.33 0.89 1.62
C GLU A 113 -14.06 0.75 0.28
N LYS A 114 -14.87 1.73 -0.12
CA LYS A 114 -15.54 1.73 -1.44
C LYS A 114 -14.51 1.63 -2.57
N ASN A 115 -13.44 2.42 -2.52
CA ASN A 115 -12.35 2.36 -3.49
C ASN A 115 -11.68 0.98 -3.52
N ALA A 116 -11.31 0.44 -2.34
CA ALA A 116 -10.67 -0.86 -2.23
C ALA A 116 -11.56 -1.98 -2.79
N ARG A 117 -12.85 -1.97 -2.46
CA ARG A 117 -13.82 -2.97 -2.97
C ARG A 117 -14.01 -2.89 -4.48
N ALA A 118 -14.00 -1.69 -5.07
CA ALA A 118 -14.07 -1.55 -6.52
C ALA A 118 -12.87 -2.21 -7.23
N LEU A 119 -11.65 -2.02 -6.71
CA LEU A 119 -10.46 -2.68 -7.26
C LEU A 119 -10.44 -4.19 -6.97
N GLU A 120 -10.93 -4.63 -5.82
CA GLU A 120 -11.06 -6.05 -5.47
C GLU A 120 -12.04 -6.76 -6.42
N GLN A 121 -13.19 -6.17 -6.70
CA GLN A 121 -14.18 -6.69 -7.65
C GLN A 121 -13.61 -6.82 -9.07
N ALA A 122 -12.71 -5.91 -9.44
CA ALA A 122 -11.98 -6.00 -10.71
C ALA A 122 -10.86 -7.04 -10.69
N GLY A 123 -10.53 -7.64 -9.54
CA GLY A 123 -9.46 -8.63 -9.38
C GLY A 123 -8.08 -8.03 -9.12
N GLY A 124 -7.97 -6.69 -9.00
CA GLY A 124 -6.68 -5.98 -8.93
C GLY A 124 -6.05 -5.90 -7.53
N CYS A 125 -6.76 -6.27 -6.48
CA CYS A 125 -6.24 -6.29 -5.12
C CYS A 125 -6.93 -7.34 -4.24
N ARG A 126 -6.38 -7.53 -3.04
CA ARG A 126 -7.07 -8.15 -1.90
C ARG A 126 -7.34 -7.07 -0.85
N VAL A 127 -8.47 -7.15 -0.17
CA VAL A 127 -8.86 -6.20 0.89
C VAL A 127 -8.83 -6.91 2.24
N LEU A 128 -8.12 -6.30 3.20
CA LEU A 128 -8.15 -6.64 4.61
C LEU A 128 -8.71 -5.45 5.38
N LEU A 129 -9.84 -5.58 6.04
CA LEU A 129 -10.38 -4.48 6.84
C LEU A 129 -9.52 -4.24 8.07
N GLU A 130 -9.33 -2.97 8.46
CA GLU A 130 -8.48 -2.61 9.59
C GLU A 130 -8.89 -3.31 10.90
N LYS A 131 -10.21 -3.49 11.13
CA LYS A 131 -10.73 -4.20 12.31
C LYS A 131 -10.33 -5.68 12.38
N ASP A 132 -10.01 -6.28 11.23
CA ASP A 132 -9.62 -7.69 11.09
C ASP A 132 -8.09 -7.83 10.97
N ALA A 133 -7.35 -6.69 10.96
CA ALA A 133 -5.91 -6.67 10.90
C ALA A 133 -5.29 -7.07 12.24
N SER A 134 -4.23 -7.85 12.17
CA SER A 134 -3.31 -8.16 13.26
C SER A 134 -1.93 -8.44 12.68
N PRO A 135 -0.86 -8.45 13.49
CA PRO A 135 0.46 -8.82 13.00
C PRO A 135 0.47 -10.16 12.27
N GLN A 136 -0.15 -11.18 12.86
CA GLN A 136 -0.23 -12.52 12.27
C GLN A 136 -1.05 -12.50 10.96
N ARG A 137 -2.20 -11.81 10.96
CA ARG A 137 -3.04 -11.75 9.77
C ARG A 137 -2.36 -11.05 8.59
N LEU A 138 -1.65 -9.94 8.83
CA LEU A 138 -0.87 -9.26 7.81
C LEU A 138 0.26 -10.16 7.28
N TYR A 139 0.99 -10.83 8.17
CA TYR A 139 2.04 -11.77 7.82
C TYR A 139 1.50 -12.90 6.91
N ASP A 140 0.38 -13.51 7.29
CA ASP A 140 -0.23 -14.62 6.55
C ASP A 140 -0.73 -14.16 5.17
N GLU A 141 -1.42 -13.01 5.09
CA GLU A 141 -1.92 -12.46 3.83
C GLU A 141 -0.78 -12.09 2.86
N ILE A 142 0.30 -11.47 3.37
CA ILE A 142 1.48 -11.14 2.58
C ILE A 142 2.14 -12.43 2.06
N GLY A 143 2.34 -13.41 2.94
CA GLY A 143 2.96 -14.69 2.59
C GLY A 143 2.14 -15.47 1.58
N GLU A 144 0.82 -15.55 1.75
CA GLU A 144 -0.08 -16.22 0.81
C GLU A 144 -0.02 -15.57 -0.58
N LEU A 145 -0.11 -14.23 -0.65
CA LEU A 145 -0.04 -13.51 -1.93
C LEU A 145 1.30 -13.70 -2.62
N LEU A 146 2.41 -13.57 -1.89
CA LEU A 146 3.75 -13.72 -2.46
C LEU A 146 4.08 -15.15 -2.89
N SER A 147 3.38 -16.16 -2.36
CA SER A 147 3.57 -17.57 -2.74
C SER A 147 3.01 -17.89 -4.13
N ASP A 148 2.04 -17.11 -4.64
CA ASP A 148 1.39 -17.32 -5.94
C ASP A 148 1.74 -16.22 -6.94
N ARG A 149 2.86 -16.37 -7.62
CA ARG A 149 3.34 -15.40 -8.62
C ARG A 149 2.39 -15.21 -9.80
N GLU A 150 1.68 -16.25 -10.23
CA GLU A 150 0.74 -16.10 -11.34
C GLU A 150 -0.49 -15.30 -10.92
N ARG A 151 -0.98 -15.53 -9.73
CA ARG A 151 -2.04 -14.72 -9.14
C ARG A 151 -1.62 -13.24 -9.03
N LEU A 152 -0.42 -12.95 -8.52
CA LEU A 152 0.08 -11.57 -8.45
C LEU A 152 0.14 -10.90 -9.83
N ARG A 153 0.64 -11.61 -10.84
CA ARG A 153 0.65 -11.09 -12.22
C ARG A 153 -0.75 -10.84 -12.76
N GLN A 154 -1.70 -11.74 -12.47
CA GLN A 154 -3.09 -11.54 -12.88
C GLN A 154 -3.71 -10.33 -12.18
N MET A 155 -3.51 -10.19 -10.86
CA MET A 155 -3.95 -9.01 -10.11
C MET A 155 -3.40 -7.71 -10.71
N GLY A 156 -2.13 -7.68 -11.08
CA GLY A 156 -1.53 -6.52 -11.75
C GLY A 156 -2.21 -6.19 -13.09
N ARG A 157 -2.45 -7.20 -13.94
CA ARG A 157 -3.19 -7.03 -15.20
C ARG A 157 -4.61 -6.53 -14.98
N ASP A 158 -5.28 -7.02 -13.96
CA ASP A 158 -6.66 -6.62 -13.65
C ASP A 158 -6.72 -5.19 -13.08
N ALA A 159 -5.73 -4.78 -12.29
CA ALA A 159 -5.60 -3.40 -11.83
C ALA A 159 -5.47 -2.40 -12.99
N THR A 160 -4.69 -2.72 -14.03
CA THR A 160 -4.51 -1.81 -15.17
C THR A 160 -5.80 -1.52 -15.95
N ARG A 161 -6.81 -2.39 -15.86
CA ARG A 161 -8.12 -2.14 -16.51
C ARG A 161 -8.86 -0.94 -15.94
N LEU A 162 -8.55 -0.54 -14.72
CA LEU A 162 -9.12 0.64 -14.05
C LEU A 162 -8.23 1.88 -14.17
N ALA A 163 -7.12 1.80 -14.91
CA ALA A 163 -6.19 2.90 -15.06
C ALA A 163 -6.78 4.03 -15.93
N ALA A 164 -6.70 5.26 -15.44
CA ALA A 164 -7.14 6.45 -16.17
C ALA A 164 -5.94 7.07 -16.91
N HIS A 165 -5.53 6.47 -18.03
CA HIS A 165 -4.35 6.89 -18.81
C HIS A 165 -4.42 8.32 -19.36
N ASP A 166 -5.62 8.86 -19.53
CA ASP A 166 -5.90 10.17 -20.12
C ASP A 166 -6.42 11.21 -19.10
N ALA A 167 -6.22 10.97 -17.80
CA ALA A 167 -6.76 11.82 -16.74
C ALA A 167 -6.31 13.29 -16.87
N SER A 168 -5.02 13.54 -17.11
CA SER A 168 -4.49 14.89 -17.28
C SER A 168 -5.10 15.63 -18.48
N GLU A 169 -5.25 14.93 -19.60
CA GLU A 169 -5.87 15.47 -20.81
C GLU A 169 -7.35 15.81 -20.60
N LYS A 170 -8.08 14.93 -19.92
CA LYS A 170 -9.49 15.20 -19.57
C LYS A 170 -9.62 16.42 -18.67
N ILE A 171 -8.81 16.49 -17.59
CA ILE A 171 -8.82 17.67 -16.69
C ILE A 171 -8.50 18.95 -17.46
N TYR A 172 -7.48 18.92 -18.32
CA TYR A 172 -7.12 20.07 -19.14
C TYR A 172 -8.30 20.54 -20.04
N ARG A 173 -8.97 19.61 -20.70
CA ARG A 173 -10.14 19.93 -21.56
C ARG A 173 -11.28 20.56 -20.76
N GLU A 174 -11.61 20.00 -19.59
CA GLU A 174 -12.65 20.56 -18.71
C GLU A 174 -12.31 21.97 -18.24
N ILE A 175 -11.05 22.22 -17.82
CA ILE A 175 -10.59 23.55 -17.43
C ILE A 175 -10.72 24.52 -18.60
N MET A 176 -10.26 24.15 -19.80
CA MET A 176 -10.31 25.02 -20.98
C MET A 176 -11.73 25.29 -21.43
N GLN A 177 -12.65 24.34 -21.28
CA GLN A 177 -14.07 24.54 -21.56
C GLN A 177 -14.68 25.56 -20.58
N ALA A 178 -14.47 25.40 -19.28
CA ALA A 178 -14.95 26.32 -18.25
C ALA A 178 -14.43 27.76 -18.44
N VAL A 179 -13.16 27.92 -18.86
CA VAL A 179 -12.58 29.24 -19.18
C VAL A 179 -13.28 29.88 -20.37
N ARG A 180 -13.53 29.13 -21.45
CA ARG A 180 -14.21 29.64 -22.66
C ARG A 180 -15.67 30.04 -22.39
N GLU A 181 -16.37 29.31 -21.54
CA GLU A 181 -17.75 29.61 -21.15
C GLU A 181 -17.86 30.90 -20.32
N ARG A 182 -16.87 31.24 -19.51
CA ARG A 182 -16.82 32.51 -18.76
C ARG A 182 -16.43 33.73 -19.58
N GLN A 183 -15.91 33.53 -20.80
CA GLN A 183 -15.53 34.63 -21.69
C GLN A 183 -16.65 35.03 -22.68
N LYS A 184 -17.78 34.33 -22.64
CA LYS A 184 -19.02 34.64 -23.39
C LYS A 184 -19.99 35.36 -22.48
#